data_0e139032055885613f8241a8d4dd4669
#
_entry.id   0e139032055885613f8241a8d4dd4669
#
_cell.length_a   1.000
_cell.length_b   1.000
_cell.length_c   1.000
_cell.angle_alpha   90.00
_cell.angle_beta   90.00
_cell.angle_gamma   90.00
#
_symmetry.space_group_name_H-M   'P 1'
#
loop_
_entity.id
_entity.type
_entity.pdbx_description
1 polymer ?
#
loop_
_entity_poly.entity_id
_entity_poly.type
_entity_poly.pdbx_seq_one_letter_code
_entity_poly.pdbx_strand_id
1 'polypeptide(L)'
;VRTLSARKIRGDSCKAVDFVSAQRCRAVKYSFLYFAFWYFTTFTAALMSSVLQLLLEGKHLNTAQIGQVLGLSESDIAAELKRLEGEEILLGWRPIFNPERAQETLVRAVIEVTISPERDGGFDRLATRISRFDSVESCYLMSGSYDLLVIAIGTDLRDVATFVSERLASVEGVLSTATHFMLRAYKEQGHLLLSPNEDSDKPAVSA
;
A
#
# COMPACT_ATOMS: atom_id res chain seq x y z
N VAL A 1 -70.14 21.62 48.80
CA VAL A 1 -71.04 22.39 47.96
C VAL A 1 -70.79 22.09 46.49
N ARG A 2 -71.79 21.51 45.77
CA ARG A 2 -72.04 21.34 44.32
C ARG A 2 -71.21 20.28 43.58
N THR A 3 -71.73 19.09 43.45
CA THR A 3 -72.48 18.39 42.34
C THR A 3 -72.50 19.06 40.96
N LEU A 4 -72.20 18.22 39.99
CA LEU A 4 -72.75 18.09 38.63
C LEU A 4 -71.59 17.53 37.70
N SER A 5 -71.76 16.64 36.83
CA SER A 5 -72.82 15.89 36.16
C SER A 5 -72.11 15.05 35.05
N ALA A 6 -72.55 13.85 34.94
CA ALA A 6 -72.17 12.95 33.86
C ALA A 6 -72.59 13.49 32.48
N ARG A 7 -71.74 13.39 31.47
CA ARG A 7 -72.17 13.32 30.06
C ARG A 7 -71.32 12.30 29.28
N LYS A 8 -72.02 11.32 28.88
CA LYS A 8 -71.76 10.26 27.92
C LYS A 8 -71.42 10.82 26.55
N ILE A 9 -70.26 10.50 25.99
CA ILE A 9 -70.05 10.52 24.54
C ILE A 9 -69.48 9.18 24.14
N ARG A 10 -70.30 8.45 23.38
CA ARG A 10 -69.99 7.22 22.66
C ARG A 10 -69.33 7.59 21.31
N GLY A 11 -68.39 6.83 20.85
CA GLY A 11 -67.98 6.75 19.43
C GLY A 11 -66.65 7.40 19.16
N ASP A 12 -65.64 6.54 18.99
CA ASP A 12 -64.57 6.56 17.98
C ASP A 12 -63.34 5.79 18.50
N SER A 13 -63.55 4.50 18.69
CA SER A 13 -62.44 3.60 19.05
C SER A 13 -62.20 2.58 17.91
N CYS A 14 -61.89 3.01 16.68
CA CYS A 14 -61.60 2.07 15.62
C CYS A 14 -60.63 2.58 14.52
N LYS A 15 -59.86 3.64 14.75
CA LYS A 15 -58.85 4.10 13.78
C LYS A 15 -57.43 4.24 14.32
N ALA A 16 -57.20 3.96 15.58
CA ALA A 16 -55.89 4.12 16.19
C ALA A 16 -55.03 2.86 16.17
N VAL A 17 -55.62 1.67 15.88
CA VAL A 17 -54.90 0.39 15.94
C VAL A 17 -54.13 0.10 14.65
N ASP A 18 -54.57 0.62 13.50
CA ASP A 18 -53.90 0.34 12.19
C ASP A 18 -52.67 1.21 11.90
N PHE A 19 -52.57 2.37 12.54
CA PHE A 19 -51.44 3.25 12.31
C PHE A 19 -50.15 2.80 13.08
N VAL A 20 -50.30 2.23 14.26
CA VAL A 20 -49.19 1.73 15.07
C VAL A 20 -48.62 0.42 14.50
N SER A 21 -49.48 -0.44 13.91
CA SER A 21 -49.03 -1.69 13.27
C SER A 21 -48.28 -1.39 11.96
N ALA A 22 -48.70 -0.40 11.17
CA ALA A 22 -48.04 0.01 9.95
C ALA A 22 -46.65 0.65 10.20
N GLN A 23 -46.51 1.42 11.30
CA GLN A 23 -45.20 1.98 11.68
C GLN A 23 -44.26 0.92 12.23
N ARG A 24 -44.74 -0.09 12.97
CA ARG A 24 -43.91 -1.21 13.42
C ARG A 24 -43.39 -2.07 12.27
N CYS A 25 -44.20 -2.34 11.26
CA CYS A 25 -43.78 -3.09 10.07
C CYS A 25 -42.74 -2.32 9.23
N ARG A 26 -42.85 -0.97 9.13
CA ARG A 26 -41.82 -0.17 8.44
C ARG A 26 -40.51 -0.12 9.22
N ALA A 27 -40.54 0.06 10.54
CA ALA A 27 -39.35 0.11 11.38
C ALA A 27 -38.54 -1.22 11.34
N VAL A 28 -39.23 -2.37 11.33
CA VAL A 28 -38.59 -3.68 11.24
C VAL A 28 -37.93 -3.90 9.85
N LYS A 29 -38.59 -3.42 8.77
CA LYS A 29 -38.03 -3.55 7.43
C LYS A 29 -36.76 -2.70 7.22
N TYR A 30 -36.71 -1.50 7.77
CA TYR A 30 -35.53 -0.66 7.74
C TYR A 30 -34.41 -1.18 8.65
N SER A 31 -34.75 -1.71 9.82
CA SER A 31 -33.78 -2.30 10.75
C SER A 31 -33.07 -3.52 10.12
N PHE A 32 -33.76 -4.35 9.35
CA PHE A 32 -33.17 -5.51 8.66
C PHE A 32 -32.26 -5.10 7.51
N LEU A 33 -32.63 -4.06 6.75
CA LEU A 33 -31.81 -3.50 5.68
C LEU A 33 -30.54 -2.81 6.23
N TYR A 34 -30.65 -2.06 7.33
CA TYR A 34 -29.49 -1.47 7.99
C TYR A 34 -28.57 -2.52 8.61
N PHE A 35 -29.12 -3.58 9.18
CA PHE A 35 -28.34 -4.68 9.76
C PHE A 35 -27.64 -5.50 8.67
N ALA A 36 -28.30 -5.76 7.55
CA ALA A 36 -27.68 -6.44 6.40
C ALA A 36 -26.61 -5.56 5.73
N PHE A 37 -26.84 -4.27 5.61
CA PHE A 37 -25.88 -3.33 5.06
C PHE A 37 -24.65 -3.17 5.98
N TRP A 38 -24.87 -3.07 7.30
CA TRP A 38 -23.78 -2.97 8.27
C TRP A 38 -22.98 -4.28 8.37
N TYR A 39 -23.64 -5.42 8.28
CA TYR A 39 -22.98 -6.73 8.27
C TYR A 39 -22.18 -6.95 6.97
N PHE A 40 -22.71 -6.49 5.85
CA PHE A 40 -22.02 -6.54 4.56
C PHE A 40 -20.79 -5.62 4.53
N THR A 41 -20.88 -4.42 5.05
CA THR A 41 -19.74 -3.48 5.10
C THR A 41 -18.67 -3.92 6.09
N THR A 42 -19.03 -4.48 7.24
CA THR A 42 -18.05 -5.01 8.20
C THR A 42 -17.40 -6.31 7.71
N PHE A 43 -18.14 -7.15 7.00
CA PHE A 43 -17.61 -8.39 6.42
C PHE A 43 -16.62 -8.08 5.27
N THR A 44 -16.94 -7.14 4.39
CA THR A 44 -16.03 -6.72 3.32
C THR A 44 -14.77 -6.06 3.87
N ALA A 45 -14.87 -5.22 4.91
CA ALA A 45 -13.72 -4.59 5.55
C ALA A 45 -12.78 -5.61 6.25
N ALA A 46 -13.36 -6.63 6.90
CA ALA A 46 -12.57 -7.72 7.52
C ALA A 46 -11.89 -8.59 6.47
N LEU A 47 -12.54 -8.84 5.33
CA LEU A 47 -11.99 -9.56 4.20
C LEU A 47 -10.82 -8.80 3.56
N MET A 48 -10.97 -7.50 3.38
CA MET A 48 -9.92 -6.58 2.91
C MET A 48 -8.64 -6.67 3.71
N SER A 49 -8.76 -6.68 5.04
CA SER A 49 -7.58 -6.73 5.91
C SER A 49 -6.82 -8.06 5.77
N SER A 50 -7.51 -9.17 5.49
CA SER A 50 -6.89 -10.49 5.42
C SER A 50 -6.15 -10.75 4.11
N VAL A 51 -6.70 -10.37 2.95
CA VAL A 51 -6.00 -10.48 1.66
C VAL A 51 -4.79 -9.55 1.63
N LEU A 52 -4.98 -8.28 1.98
CA LEU A 52 -3.90 -7.30 2.04
C LEU A 52 -2.79 -7.73 3.01
N GLN A 53 -3.15 -8.28 4.17
CA GLN A 53 -2.17 -8.75 5.15
C GLN A 53 -1.33 -9.91 4.60
N LEU A 54 -1.92 -10.87 3.90
CA LEU A 54 -1.17 -11.97 3.25
C LEU A 54 -0.22 -11.44 2.16
N LEU A 55 -0.64 -10.45 1.40
CA LEU A 55 0.22 -9.81 0.39
C LEU A 55 1.40 -9.07 1.05
N LEU A 56 1.15 -8.35 2.15
CA LEU A 56 2.18 -7.62 2.91
C LEU A 56 3.19 -8.57 3.59
N GLU A 57 2.80 -9.81 3.92
CA GLU A 57 3.72 -10.84 4.42
C GLU A 57 4.73 -11.30 3.37
N GLY A 58 4.60 -10.87 2.12
CA GLY A 58 5.54 -11.16 1.04
C GLY A 58 5.52 -12.61 0.57
N LYS A 59 4.50 -13.39 0.93
CA LYS A 59 4.32 -14.76 0.43
C LYS A 59 3.80 -14.72 -0.99
N HIS A 60 4.55 -15.31 -1.91
CA HIS A 60 4.15 -15.42 -3.30
C HIS A 60 3.07 -16.51 -3.45
N LEU A 61 1.82 -16.13 -3.19
CA LEU A 61 0.66 -17.01 -3.32
C LEU A 61 -0.12 -16.63 -4.59
N ASN A 62 -0.56 -17.62 -5.35
CA ASN A 62 -1.51 -17.39 -6.43
C ASN A 62 -2.94 -17.23 -5.87
N THR A 63 -3.89 -16.77 -6.68
CA THR A 63 -5.28 -16.54 -6.26
C THR A 63 -5.93 -17.77 -5.64
N ALA A 64 -5.67 -18.97 -6.19
CA ALA A 64 -6.17 -20.23 -5.66
C ALA A 64 -5.61 -20.54 -4.26
N GLN A 65 -4.32 -20.32 -4.06
CA GLN A 65 -3.66 -20.52 -2.75
C GLN A 65 -4.15 -19.52 -1.71
N ILE A 66 -4.32 -18.24 -2.08
CA ILE A 66 -4.90 -17.23 -1.20
C ILE A 66 -6.32 -17.66 -0.80
N GLY A 67 -7.12 -18.13 -1.78
CA GLY A 67 -8.47 -18.64 -1.53
C GLY A 67 -8.49 -19.80 -0.56
N GLN A 68 -7.58 -20.77 -0.69
CA GLN A 68 -7.45 -21.89 0.23
C GLN A 68 -7.09 -21.47 1.66
N VAL A 69 -6.16 -20.53 1.81
CA VAL A 69 -5.73 -20.02 3.12
C VAL A 69 -6.85 -19.24 3.81
N LEU A 70 -7.60 -18.44 3.07
CA LEU A 70 -8.66 -17.59 3.61
C LEU A 70 -10.05 -18.24 3.59
N GLY A 71 -10.20 -19.41 2.97
CA GLY A 71 -11.51 -20.05 2.81
C GLY A 71 -12.45 -19.31 1.86
N LEU A 72 -11.92 -18.64 0.84
CA LEU A 72 -12.63 -17.79 -0.11
C LEU A 72 -12.60 -18.38 -1.52
N SER A 73 -13.58 -18.00 -2.35
CA SER A 73 -13.58 -18.37 -3.75
C SER A 73 -12.52 -17.59 -4.53
N GLU A 74 -12.00 -18.17 -5.61
CA GLU A 74 -11.05 -17.48 -6.50
C GLU A 74 -11.66 -16.21 -7.12
N SER A 75 -12.95 -16.19 -7.37
CA SER A 75 -13.68 -15.03 -7.88
C SER A 75 -13.70 -13.87 -6.89
N ASP A 76 -13.86 -14.17 -5.59
CA ASP A 76 -13.85 -13.14 -4.55
C ASP A 76 -12.45 -12.55 -4.38
N ILE A 77 -11.41 -13.41 -4.44
CA ILE A 77 -10.02 -12.95 -4.39
C ILE A 77 -9.67 -12.09 -5.60
N ALA A 78 -10.08 -12.50 -6.81
CA ALA A 78 -9.84 -11.72 -8.02
C ALA A 78 -10.55 -10.36 -7.99
N ALA A 79 -11.78 -10.32 -7.47
CA ALA A 79 -12.53 -9.08 -7.28
C ALA A 79 -11.84 -8.15 -6.28
N GLU A 80 -11.31 -8.71 -5.19
CA GLU A 80 -10.60 -7.95 -4.16
C GLU A 80 -9.25 -7.40 -4.68
N LEU A 81 -8.47 -8.19 -5.40
CA LEU A 81 -7.22 -7.73 -6.02
C LEU A 81 -7.50 -6.57 -6.99
N LYS A 82 -8.52 -6.71 -7.86
CA LYS A 82 -8.92 -5.66 -8.79
C LYS A 82 -9.37 -4.38 -8.07
N ARG A 83 -10.01 -4.51 -6.91
CA ARG A 83 -10.38 -3.38 -6.08
C ARG A 83 -9.15 -2.68 -5.52
N LEU A 84 -8.18 -3.44 -4.96
CA LEU A 84 -6.92 -2.92 -4.42
C LEU A 84 -6.10 -2.20 -5.51
N GLU A 85 -6.11 -2.71 -6.74
CA GLU A 85 -5.49 -2.04 -7.90
C GLU A 85 -6.24 -0.76 -8.27
N GLY A 86 -7.57 -0.78 -8.28
CA GLY A 86 -8.41 0.39 -8.59
C GLY A 86 -8.33 1.51 -7.55
N GLU A 87 -8.03 1.17 -6.30
CA GLU A 87 -7.81 2.12 -5.20
C GLU A 87 -6.33 2.54 -5.05
N GLU A 88 -5.46 2.13 -5.99
CA GLU A 88 -4.02 2.40 -5.97
C GLU A 88 -3.30 1.91 -4.69
N ILE A 89 -3.87 0.94 -3.97
CA ILE A 89 -3.24 0.28 -2.83
C ILE A 89 -2.23 -0.75 -3.32
N LEU A 90 -2.59 -1.53 -4.33
CA LEU A 90 -1.72 -2.45 -5.05
C LEU A 90 -1.29 -1.80 -6.36
N LEU A 91 -0.03 -1.36 -6.42
CA LEU A 91 0.51 -0.63 -7.58
C LEU A 91 1.04 -1.57 -8.67
N GLY A 92 1.30 -2.82 -8.36
CA GLY A 92 1.83 -3.78 -9.30
C GLY A 92 2.55 -4.95 -8.65
N TRP A 93 3.10 -5.82 -9.49
CA TRP A 93 3.84 -7.02 -9.10
C TRP A 93 5.26 -6.92 -9.64
N ARG A 94 6.25 -7.14 -8.80
CA ARG A 94 7.64 -7.18 -9.22
C ARG A 94 8.25 -8.52 -8.83
N PRO A 95 8.76 -9.32 -9.81
CA PRO A 95 9.50 -10.52 -9.52
C PRO A 95 10.88 -10.18 -8.93
N ILE A 96 11.36 -11.01 -8.02
CA ILE A 96 12.69 -10.87 -7.41
C ILE A 96 13.62 -11.84 -8.11
N PHE A 97 14.74 -11.32 -8.63
CA PHE A 97 15.76 -12.11 -9.32
C PHE A 97 17.04 -12.16 -8.51
N ASN A 98 17.81 -13.22 -8.73
CA ASN A 98 19.23 -13.20 -8.40
C ASN A 98 19.96 -12.50 -9.57
N PRO A 99 20.50 -11.30 -9.39
CA PRO A 99 21.09 -10.51 -10.49
C PRO A 99 22.32 -11.22 -11.11
N GLU A 100 23.12 -11.93 -10.31
CA GLU A 100 24.29 -12.67 -10.81
C GLU A 100 23.88 -13.84 -11.72
N ARG A 101 22.81 -14.55 -11.36
CA ARG A 101 22.30 -15.69 -12.15
C ARG A 101 21.47 -15.24 -13.35
N ALA A 102 20.78 -14.12 -13.24
CA ALA A 102 20.02 -13.51 -14.33
C ALA A 102 20.93 -12.82 -15.36
N GLN A 103 22.23 -12.69 -15.07
CA GLN A 103 23.21 -11.93 -15.89
C GLN A 103 22.71 -10.49 -16.11
N GLU A 104 22.14 -9.88 -15.08
CA GLU A 104 21.68 -8.51 -15.14
C GLU A 104 22.89 -7.58 -15.32
N THR A 105 22.87 -6.78 -16.37
CA THR A 105 23.95 -5.82 -16.68
C THR A 105 23.68 -4.43 -16.10
N LEU A 106 22.50 -4.22 -15.49
CA LEU A 106 22.15 -2.92 -14.95
C LEU A 106 22.99 -2.57 -13.72
N VAL A 107 23.47 -1.35 -13.71
CA VAL A 107 24.17 -0.76 -12.56
C VAL A 107 23.18 -0.02 -11.71
N ARG A 108 23.14 -0.35 -10.41
CA ARG A 108 22.39 0.40 -9.42
C ARG A 108 23.31 1.27 -8.57
N ALA A 109 22.85 2.47 -8.31
CA ALA A 109 23.51 3.40 -7.40
C ALA A 109 22.53 3.93 -6.36
N VAL A 110 23.01 4.08 -5.15
CA VAL A 110 22.33 4.76 -4.04
C VAL A 110 22.92 6.16 -3.97
N ILE A 111 22.08 7.17 -4.10
CA ILE A 111 22.48 8.55 -4.16
C ILE A 111 21.86 9.30 -2.98
N GLU A 112 22.72 9.84 -2.12
CA GLU A 112 22.33 10.75 -1.07
C GLU A 112 22.20 12.15 -1.68
N VAL A 113 21.08 12.82 -1.45
CA VAL A 113 20.80 14.15 -2.00
C VAL A 113 20.43 15.07 -0.85
N THR A 114 21.18 16.18 -0.74
CA THR A 114 20.83 17.29 0.16
C THR A 114 20.13 18.36 -0.63
N ILE A 115 18.98 18.83 -0.14
CA ILE A 115 18.15 19.79 -0.83
C ILE A 115 17.84 21.00 0.06
N SER A 116 17.59 22.15 -0.56
CA SER A 116 17.08 23.33 0.12
C SER A 116 15.55 23.26 0.17
N PRO A 117 14.93 23.29 1.36
CA PRO A 117 13.47 23.28 1.45
C PRO A 117 12.90 24.57 0.84
N GLU A 118 11.91 24.41 -0.05
CA GLU A 118 11.21 25.55 -0.65
C GLU A 118 10.14 26.10 0.31
N ARG A 119 9.91 27.43 0.26
CA ARG A 119 8.96 28.12 1.18
C ARG A 119 7.52 27.63 1.04
N ASP A 120 7.09 27.22 -0.19
CA ASP A 120 5.69 26.89 -0.49
C ASP A 120 5.44 25.41 -0.85
N GLY A 121 6.38 24.52 -0.61
CA GLY A 121 6.24 23.10 -0.98
C GLY A 121 7.14 22.15 -0.20
N GLY A 122 7.99 22.70 0.70
CA GLY A 122 8.90 21.89 1.50
C GLY A 122 9.81 21.02 0.63
N PHE A 123 9.91 19.75 1.03
CA PHE A 123 10.70 18.73 0.34
C PHE A 123 9.92 18.01 -0.78
N ASP A 124 8.60 17.98 -0.71
CA ASP A 124 7.75 17.11 -1.54
C ASP A 124 7.78 17.47 -3.02
N ARG A 125 7.81 18.77 -3.34
CA ARG A 125 7.84 19.22 -4.73
C ARG A 125 9.12 18.78 -5.44
N LEU A 126 10.24 18.89 -4.75
CA LEU A 126 11.55 18.51 -5.30
C LEU A 126 11.68 17.00 -5.39
N ALA A 127 11.27 16.26 -4.35
CA ALA A 127 11.22 14.80 -4.34
C ALA A 127 10.35 14.25 -5.48
N THR A 128 9.16 14.82 -5.69
CA THR A 128 8.27 14.46 -6.79
C THR A 128 8.91 14.73 -8.17
N ARG A 129 9.63 15.85 -8.32
CA ARG A 129 10.32 16.17 -9.57
C ARG A 129 11.44 15.18 -9.86
N ILE A 130 12.23 14.83 -8.84
CA ILE A 130 13.31 13.84 -8.95
C ILE A 130 12.75 12.44 -9.25
N SER A 131 11.65 12.04 -8.62
CA SER A 131 11.02 10.73 -8.83
C SER A 131 10.50 10.52 -10.27
N ARG A 132 10.36 11.57 -11.08
CA ARG A 132 9.88 11.47 -12.47
C ARG A 132 10.97 11.16 -13.49
N PHE A 133 12.23 11.11 -13.08
CA PHE A 133 13.29 10.70 -13.99
C PHE A 133 13.23 9.20 -14.23
N ASP A 134 13.30 8.76 -15.49
CA ASP A 134 13.25 7.35 -15.88
C ASP A 134 14.39 6.52 -15.26
N SER A 135 15.55 7.16 -15.00
CA SER A 135 16.68 6.53 -14.33
C SER A 135 16.46 6.32 -12.83
N VAL A 136 15.40 6.89 -12.23
CA VAL A 136 15.10 6.74 -10.79
C VAL A 136 14.17 5.58 -10.57
N GLU A 137 14.68 4.56 -9.89
CA GLU A 137 13.90 3.38 -9.47
C GLU A 137 13.10 3.67 -8.20
N SER A 138 13.70 4.41 -7.25
CA SER A 138 13.06 4.74 -5.96
C SER A 138 13.59 6.07 -5.43
N CYS A 139 12.73 6.80 -4.71
CA CYS A 139 13.07 8.05 -4.04
C CYS A 139 12.38 8.09 -2.68
N TYR A 140 13.16 8.35 -1.62
CA TYR A 140 12.67 8.37 -0.25
C TYR A 140 13.10 9.65 0.46
N LEU A 141 12.19 10.25 1.22
CA LEU A 141 12.53 11.31 2.17
C LEU A 141 13.15 10.66 3.41
N MET A 142 14.31 11.15 3.82
CA MET A 142 15.10 10.56 4.90
C MET A 142 15.21 11.53 6.08
N SER A 143 15.39 10.98 7.25
CA SER A 143 15.81 11.73 8.44
C SER A 143 17.29 11.45 8.70
N GLY A 144 18.14 12.49 8.74
CA GLY A 144 19.57 12.28 8.96
C GLY A 144 20.46 13.37 8.36
N SER A 145 21.62 12.99 7.85
CA SER A 145 22.62 13.89 7.29
C SER A 145 22.30 14.37 5.88
N TYR A 146 21.38 13.73 5.21
CA TYR A 146 20.89 14.10 3.86
C TYR A 146 19.35 13.99 3.87
N ASP A 147 18.71 14.61 2.86
CA ASP A 147 17.27 14.77 2.83
C ASP A 147 16.56 13.70 1.98
N LEU A 148 17.14 13.32 0.84
CA LEU A 148 16.58 12.30 -0.04
C LEU A 148 17.58 11.18 -0.31
N LEU A 149 17.07 9.94 -0.28
CA LEU A 149 17.75 8.76 -0.80
C LEU A 149 17.15 8.42 -2.15
N VAL A 150 17.97 8.46 -3.20
CA VAL A 150 17.55 8.13 -4.57
C VAL A 150 18.25 6.85 -5.00
N ILE A 151 17.50 5.85 -5.44
CA ILE A 151 18.05 4.66 -6.08
C ILE A 151 17.90 4.87 -7.58
N ALA A 152 19.03 4.96 -8.27
CA ALA A 152 19.10 5.12 -9.72
C ALA A 152 19.66 3.87 -10.39
N ILE A 153 19.17 3.62 -11.60
CA ILE A 153 19.60 2.52 -12.47
C ILE A 153 20.14 3.08 -13.79
N GLY A 154 21.12 2.40 -14.32
CA GLY A 154 21.69 2.72 -15.63
C GLY A 154 22.31 1.48 -16.28
N THR A 155 22.61 1.57 -17.54
CA THR A 155 23.23 0.47 -18.32
C THR A 155 24.68 0.22 -17.95
N ASP A 156 25.37 1.28 -17.50
CA ASP A 156 26.74 1.22 -17.02
C ASP A 156 27.04 2.33 -15.99
N LEU A 157 28.24 2.34 -15.44
CA LEU A 157 28.70 3.33 -14.45
C LEU A 157 28.70 4.76 -15.01
N ARG A 158 29.00 4.93 -16.31
CA ARG A 158 29.03 6.23 -16.96
C ARG A 158 27.63 6.79 -17.13
N ASP A 159 26.69 5.95 -17.48
CA ASP A 159 25.27 6.33 -17.63
C ASP A 159 24.72 6.91 -16.31
N VAL A 160 24.94 6.20 -15.20
CA VAL A 160 24.55 6.71 -13.86
C VAL A 160 25.31 7.98 -13.51
N ALA A 161 26.61 8.06 -13.74
CA ALA A 161 27.41 9.25 -13.45
C ALA A 161 26.92 10.48 -14.26
N THR A 162 26.60 10.26 -15.54
CA THR A 162 26.03 11.31 -16.42
C THR A 162 24.67 11.76 -15.92
N PHE A 163 23.79 10.82 -15.55
CA PHE A 163 22.51 11.16 -14.95
C PHE A 163 22.68 12.05 -13.70
N VAL A 164 23.59 11.68 -12.80
CA VAL A 164 23.82 12.45 -11.56
C VAL A 164 24.35 13.84 -11.87
N SER A 165 25.39 13.96 -12.71
CA SER A 165 26.06 15.24 -12.96
C SER A 165 25.24 16.20 -13.84
N GLU A 166 24.54 15.67 -14.85
CA GLU A 166 23.87 16.54 -15.82
C GLU A 166 22.37 16.76 -15.50
N ARG A 167 21.73 15.80 -14.86
CA ARG A 167 20.30 15.88 -14.57
C ARG A 167 20.01 16.11 -13.10
N LEU A 168 20.48 15.24 -12.20
CA LEU A 168 20.12 15.29 -10.79
C LEU A 168 20.72 16.51 -10.09
N ALA A 169 22.03 16.73 -10.24
CA ALA A 169 22.73 17.87 -9.62
C ALA A 169 22.33 19.23 -10.21
N SER A 170 21.76 19.25 -11.43
CA SER A 170 21.27 20.46 -12.08
C SER A 170 19.85 20.85 -11.67
N VAL A 171 19.16 20.03 -10.89
CA VAL A 171 17.80 20.34 -10.40
C VAL A 171 17.90 21.50 -9.40
N GLU A 172 17.18 22.58 -9.70
CA GLU A 172 17.12 23.74 -8.80
C GLU A 172 16.63 23.30 -7.41
N GLY A 173 17.37 23.67 -6.36
CA GLY A 173 17.12 23.27 -4.99
C GLY A 173 17.97 22.08 -4.52
N VAL A 174 18.67 21.37 -5.40
CA VAL A 174 19.67 20.37 -5.02
C VAL A 174 20.95 21.09 -4.60
N LEU A 175 21.42 20.85 -3.38
CA LEU A 175 22.63 21.46 -2.82
C LEU A 175 23.86 20.57 -3.02
N SER A 176 23.72 19.27 -2.78
CA SER A 176 24.80 18.30 -2.97
C SER A 176 24.27 16.90 -3.23
N THR A 177 25.12 16.08 -3.85
CA THR A 177 24.87 14.67 -4.11
C THR A 177 26.09 13.83 -3.74
N ALA A 178 25.89 12.65 -3.13
CA ALA A 178 26.93 11.65 -2.93
C ALA A 178 26.45 10.32 -3.52
N THR A 179 27.23 9.75 -4.44
CA THR A 179 26.83 8.55 -5.19
C THR A 179 27.60 7.33 -4.72
N HIS A 180 26.88 6.28 -4.36
CA HIS A 180 27.42 4.99 -3.93
C HIS A 180 26.94 3.92 -4.89
N PHE A 181 27.87 3.31 -5.62
CA PHE A 181 27.52 2.22 -6.54
C PHE A 181 27.31 0.92 -5.76
N MET A 182 26.21 0.22 -6.02
CA MET A 182 25.95 -1.08 -5.45
C MET A 182 26.82 -2.13 -6.12
N LEU A 183 27.77 -2.68 -5.37
CA LEU A 183 28.72 -3.66 -5.92
C LEU A 183 28.16 -5.08 -5.91
N ARG A 184 27.47 -5.45 -4.83
CA ARG A 184 26.89 -6.78 -4.66
C ARG A 184 25.70 -6.75 -3.70
N ALA A 185 24.62 -7.43 -4.06
CA ALA A 185 23.49 -7.66 -3.19
C ALA A 185 23.60 -9.03 -2.51
N TYR A 186 23.60 -9.08 -1.19
CA TYR A 186 23.62 -10.32 -0.41
C TYR A 186 22.23 -10.82 -0.04
N LYS A 187 21.29 -9.89 0.08
CA LYS A 187 19.87 -10.17 0.38
C LYS A 187 19.00 -9.13 -0.32
N GLU A 188 17.94 -9.59 -0.98
CA GLU A 188 16.98 -8.73 -1.66
C GLU A 188 15.57 -9.12 -1.25
N GLN A 189 14.76 -8.16 -0.79
CA GLN A 189 13.36 -8.36 -0.41
C GLN A 189 13.13 -9.62 0.46
N GLY A 190 14.01 -9.90 1.41
CA GLY A 190 13.92 -11.06 2.29
C GLY A 190 14.60 -12.34 1.77
N HIS A 191 14.98 -12.43 0.48
CA HIS A 191 15.63 -13.58 -0.13
C HIS A 191 17.14 -13.45 -0.08
N LEU A 192 17.83 -14.51 0.38
CA LEU A 192 19.29 -14.62 0.34
C LEU A 192 19.74 -14.91 -1.09
N LEU A 193 20.68 -14.13 -1.59
CA LEU A 193 21.20 -14.24 -2.95
C LEU A 193 22.46 -15.12 -3.04
N LEU A 194 23.11 -15.40 -1.90
CA LEU A 194 24.30 -16.26 -1.83
C LEU A 194 23.90 -17.72 -2.04
N SER A 195 24.72 -18.43 -2.83
CA SER A 195 24.65 -19.89 -2.90
C SER A 195 25.21 -20.49 -1.61
N PRO A 196 24.60 -21.53 -1.04
CA PRO A 196 25.09 -22.19 0.19
C PRO A 196 26.51 -22.72 0.11
N ASN A 197 27.05 -22.89 -1.11
CA ASN A 197 28.39 -23.46 -1.35
C ASN A 197 29.52 -22.42 -1.40
N GLU A 198 29.24 -21.13 -1.42
CA GLU A 198 30.31 -20.10 -1.49
C GLU A 198 30.92 -19.77 -0.11
N ASP A 199 30.25 -20.13 0.99
CA ASP A 199 30.75 -19.91 2.35
C ASP A 199 31.74 -21.03 2.82
N SER A 200 31.81 -22.16 2.12
CA SER A 200 32.65 -23.30 2.52
C SER A 200 34.10 -23.21 2.01
N ASP A 201 34.41 -22.29 1.09
CA ASP A 201 35.69 -22.21 0.42
C ASP A 201 36.59 -21.04 0.79
N LYS A 202 36.22 -20.29 1.85
CA LYS A 202 37.15 -19.30 2.42
C LYS A 202 38.18 -20.00 3.28
N PRO A 203 39.48 -19.98 2.91
CA PRO A 203 40.52 -20.49 3.77
C PRO A 203 40.46 -19.75 5.10
N ALA A 204 40.46 -20.51 6.21
CA ALA A 204 40.54 -19.95 7.54
C ALA A 204 41.82 -19.10 7.61
N VAL A 205 41.67 -17.79 7.72
CA VAL A 205 42.79 -16.89 7.98
C VAL A 205 43.22 -17.17 9.40
N SER A 206 44.24 -18.00 9.57
CA SER A 206 44.91 -18.18 10.87
C SER A 206 45.58 -16.87 11.25
N ALA A 207 45.19 -16.32 12.38
CA ALA A 207 45.80 -15.17 13.02
C ALA A 207 47.21 -15.47 13.50
#